data_f0b19026672e6717fff07d263a7825b3
#
_entry.id   f0b19026672e6717fff07d263a7825b3
#
_cell.length_a   1.000
_cell.length_b   1.000
_cell.length_c   1.000
_cell.angle_alpha   90.00
_cell.angle_beta   90.00
_cell.angle_gamma   90.00
#
_symmetry.space_group_name_H-M   'P 1'
#
loop_
_entity.id
_entity.type
_entity.pdbx_description
1 polymer ?
#
loop_
_entity_poly.entity_id
_entity_poly.type
_entity_poly.pdbx_seq_one_letter_code
_entity_poly.pdbx_strand_id
1 'polypeptide(L)'
;QLLVSEGFTSLEEVAYVEVDELLVIDGVDDDTASELQARARDYLEAQAKKALETARELGAQDSLIEFEGLTPQMVEALAKDDVKTLEDFATCADWELAGGWTTVNGERSKDDGVLEPFDVSLEEAQNMVMTARIQLGWVDPADLVSEEAEEDAEENAEAEA
;
A
#
# COMPACT_ATOMS: atom_id res chain seq x y z
N GLN A 1 4.35 14.57 -21.49
CA GLN A 1 5.63 14.15 -22.10
C GLN A 1 6.82 14.96 -21.54
N LEU A 2 6.70 16.29 -21.38
CA LEU A 2 7.74 17.13 -20.82
C LEU A 2 8.14 16.70 -19.40
N LEU A 3 7.15 16.50 -18.50
CA LEU A 3 7.40 16.08 -17.12
C LEU A 3 8.08 14.70 -17.05
N VAL A 4 7.72 13.79 -17.94
CA VAL A 4 8.34 12.46 -18.01
C VAL A 4 9.80 12.54 -18.47
N SER A 5 10.14 13.47 -19.38
CA SER A 5 11.52 13.69 -19.81
C SER A 5 12.40 14.30 -18.71
N GLU A 6 11.79 15.01 -17.76
CA GLU A 6 12.47 15.58 -16.59
C GLU A 6 12.52 14.64 -15.37
N GLY A 7 12.02 13.41 -15.53
CA GLY A 7 12.14 12.35 -14.53
C GLY A 7 10.91 12.14 -13.66
N PHE A 8 9.83 12.89 -13.86
CA PHE A 8 8.56 12.64 -13.16
C PHE A 8 7.85 11.41 -13.75
N THR A 9 7.74 10.36 -12.99
CA THR A 9 7.19 9.08 -13.43
C THR A 9 5.73 8.89 -13.03
N SER A 10 5.28 9.59 -11.99
CA SER A 10 3.92 9.51 -11.47
C SER A 10 3.27 10.88 -11.33
N LEU A 11 1.94 10.87 -11.24
CA LEU A 11 1.15 12.08 -11.03
C LEU A 11 1.25 12.56 -9.58
N GLU A 12 1.46 11.63 -8.66
CA GLU A 12 1.70 11.89 -7.25
C GLU A 12 2.97 12.72 -7.05
N GLU A 13 4.05 12.38 -7.76
CA GLU A 13 5.28 13.16 -7.73
C GLU A 13 5.02 14.62 -8.11
N VAL A 14 4.30 14.85 -9.19
CA VAL A 14 3.94 16.21 -9.64
C VAL A 14 3.05 16.95 -8.63
N ALA A 15 2.12 16.22 -7.99
CA ALA A 15 1.17 16.82 -7.06
C ALA A 15 1.81 17.30 -5.74
N TYR A 16 2.90 16.63 -5.30
CA TYR A 16 3.48 16.83 -3.96
C TYR A 16 4.94 17.29 -3.96
N VAL A 17 5.61 17.36 -5.12
CA VAL A 17 6.96 17.92 -5.25
C VAL A 17 6.95 19.43 -4.88
N GLU A 18 8.10 19.94 -4.46
CA GLU A 18 8.24 21.38 -4.21
C GLU A 18 8.12 22.17 -5.53
N VAL A 19 7.46 23.34 -5.49
CA VAL A 19 7.24 24.18 -6.68
C VAL A 19 8.57 24.53 -7.35
N ASP A 20 9.60 24.76 -6.56
CA ASP A 20 10.95 25.12 -7.04
C ASP A 20 11.54 24.04 -7.97
N GLU A 21 11.22 22.76 -7.76
CA GLU A 21 11.66 21.68 -8.64
C GLU A 21 10.94 21.70 -9.99
N LEU A 22 9.68 22.10 -10.01
CA LEU A 22 8.94 22.28 -11.27
C LEU A 22 9.42 23.51 -12.05
N LEU A 23 9.93 24.56 -11.37
CA LEU A 23 10.46 25.76 -12.00
C LEU A 23 11.80 25.54 -12.72
N VAL A 24 12.52 24.47 -12.44
CA VAL A 24 13.74 24.07 -13.16
C VAL A 24 13.42 23.64 -14.60
N ILE A 25 12.16 23.22 -14.84
CA ILE A 25 11.71 22.74 -16.14
C ILE A 25 11.53 23.91 -17.11
N ASP A 26 12.20 23.84 -18.25
CA ASP A 26 12.11 24.87 -19.29
C ASP A 26 10.65 25.09 -19.75
N GLY A 27 10.18 26.33 -19.58
CA GLY A 27 8.83 26.75 -19.96
C GLY A 27 7.77 26.58 -18.87
N VAL A 28 8.17 26.23 -17.66
CA VAL A 28 7.30 26.21 -16.47
C VAL A 28 7.62 27.46 -15.63
N ASP A 29 6.62 28.29 -15.43
CA ASP A 29 6.66 29.42 -14.50
C ASP A 29 5.85 29.13 -13.23
N ASP A 30 5.89 30.02 -12.23
CA ASP A 30 5.19 29.85 -10.95
C ASP A 30 3.69 29.58 -11.11
N ASP A 31 3.04 30.31 -12.02
CA ASP A 31 1.60 30.13 -12.27
C ASP A 31 1.32 28.75 -12.90
N THR A 32 2.15 28.36 -13.86
CA THR A 32 2.04 27.04 -14.52
C THR A 32 2.34 25.90 -13.56
N ALA A 33 3.37 26.01 -12.73
CA ALA A 33 3.71 25.02 -11.73
C ALA A 33 2.57 24.82 -10.72
N SER A 34 2.05 25.93 -10.20
CA SER A 34 0.91 25.90 -9.26
C SER A 34 -0.35 25.31 -9.88
N GLU A 35 -0.65 25.62 -11.13
CA GLU A 35 -1.79 25.06 -11.86
C GLU A 35 -1.61 23.56 -12.14
N LEU A 36 -0.41 23.12 -12.51
CA LEU A 36 -0.10 21.70 -12.70
C LEU A 36 -0.30 20.91 -11.42
N GLN A 37 0.21 21.41 -10.29
CA GLN A 37 0.01 20.77 -8.99
C GLN A 37 -1.45 20.70 -8.58
N ALA A 38 -2.18 21.80 -8.73
CA ALA A 38 -3.62 21.85 -8.41
C ALA A 38 -4.38 20.82 -9.24
N ARG A 39 -4.15 20.76 -10.55
CA ARG A 39 -4.79 19.77 -11.44
C ARG A 39 -4.41 18.34 -11.11
N ALA A 40 -3.15 18.10 -10.75
CA ALA A 40 -2.68 16.77 -10.34
C ALA A 40 -3.39 16.32 -9.05
N ARG A 41 -3.49 17.20 -8.05
CA ARG A 41 -4.21 16.93 -6.79
C ARG A 41 -5.69 16.68 -7.02
N ASP A 42 -6.36 17.54 -7.80
CA ASP A 42 -7.79 17.39 -8.12
C ASP A 42 -8.07 16.05 -8.83
N TYR A 43 -7.18 15.66 -9.73
CA TYR A 43 -7.30 14.38 -10.43
C TYR A 43 -7.11 13.19 -9.48
N LEU A 44 -6.10 13.22 -8.62
CA LEU A 44 -5.85 12.17 -7.62
C LEU A 44 -7.01 12.06 -6.63
N GLU A 45 -7.56 13.18 -6.18
CA GLU A 45 -8.73 13.22 -5.31
C GLU A 45 -9.97 12.63 -5.99
N ALA A 46 -10.21 12.97 -7.26
CA ALA A 46 -11.30 12.41 -8.04
C ALA A 46 -11.14 10.89 -8.26
N GLN A 47 -9.92 10.42 -8.50
CA GLN A 47 -9.61 8.99 -8.60
C GLN A 47 -9.83 8.27 -7.27
N ALA A 48 -9.35 8.82 -6.16
CA ALA A 48 -9.54 8.27 -4.82
C ALA A 48 -11.02 8.16 -4.48
N LYS A 49 -11.80 9.21 -4.73
CA LYS A 49 -13.25 9.22 -4.50
C LYS A 49 -13.95 8.16 -5.32
N LYS A 50 -13.63 8.04 -6.60
CA LYS A 50 -14.20 7.03 -7.49
C LYS A 50 -13.86 5.61 -7.02
N ALA A 51 -12.62 5.37 -6.60
CA ALA A 51 -12.20 4.08 -6.06
C ALA A 51 -13.00 3.69 -4.82
N LEU A 52 -13.22 4.63 -3.88
CA LEU A 52 -14.04 4.40 -2.69
C LEU A 52 -15.53 4.17 -3.03
N GLU A 53 -16.08 4.90 -3.98
CA GLU A 53 -17.45 4.66 -4.46
C GLU A 53 -17.59 3.25 -5.03
N THR A 54 -16.66 2.83 -5.89
CA THR A 54 -16.63 1.47 -6.45
C THR A 54 -16.47 0.41 -5.35
N ALA A 55 -15.57 0.62 -4.39
CA ALA A 55 -15.37 -0.30 -3.28
C ALA A 55 -16.66 -0.48 -2.44
N ARG A 56 -17.36 0.61 -2.15
CA ARG A 56 -18.65 0.57 -1.43
C ARG A 56 -19.74 -0.13 -2.23
N GLU A 57 -19.82 0.08 -3.53
CA GLU A 57 -20.75 -0.63 -4.43
C GLU A 57 -20.48 -2.14 -4.44
N LEU A 58 -19.22 -2.55 -4.30
CA LEU A 58 -18.80 -3.94 -4.17
C LEU A 58 -19.04 -4.52 -2.77
N GLY A 59 -19.38 -3.68 -1.79
CA GLY A 59 -19.72 -4.08 -0.44
C GLY A 59 -18.62 -3.88 0.60
N ALA A 60 -17.56 -3.13 0.28
CA ALA A 60 -16.54 -2.77 1.25
C ALA A 60 -17.15 -1.97 2.41
N GLN A 61 -16.83 -2.38 3.64
CA GLN A 61 -17.31 -1.74 4.85
C GLN A 61 -16.36 -0.62 5.30
N ASP A 62 -16.90 0.31 6.09
CA ASP A 62 -16.12 1.44 6.61
C ASP A 62 -14.92 0.99 7.44
N SER A 63 -15.00 -0.15 8.13
CA SER A 63 -13.87 -0.74 8.87
C SER A 63 -12.63 -1.00 8.03
N LEU A 64 -12.80 -1.40 6.77
CA LEU A 64 -11.72 -1.59 5.81
C LEU A 64 -11.32 -0.28 5.14
N ILE A 65 -12.30 0.57 4.81
CA ILE A 65 -12.09 1.86 4.13
C ILE A 65 -11.29 2.83 5.01
N GLU A 66 -11.57 2.86 6.30
CA GLU A 66 -10.93 3.74 7.28
C GLU A 66 -9.62 3.18 7.86
N PHE A 67 -9.22 1.99 7.43
CA PHE A 67 -7.98 1.38 7.90
C PHE A 67 -6.77 2.16 7.39
N GLU A 68 -5.95 2.64 8.32
CA GLU A 68 -4.69 3.32 8.01
C GLU A 68 -3.70 2.33 7.37
N GLY A 69 -3.12 2.70 6.25
CA GLY A 69 -2.21 1.86 5.48
C GLY A 69 -2.79 1.35 4.16
N LEU A 70 -4.11 1.46 3.96
CA LEU A 70 -4.75 1.17 2.68
C LEU A 70 -5.12 2.46 1.95
N THR A 71 -4.69 2.58 0.70
CA THR A 71 -5.15 3.64 -0.18
C THR A 71 -6.55 3.32 -0.73
N PRO A 72 -7.32 4.32 -1.17
CA PRO A 72 -8.62 4.08 -1.81
C PRO A 72 -8.58 3.06 -2.96
N GLN A 73 -7.53 3.09 -3.76
CA GLN A 73 -7.33 2.16 -4.88
C GLN A 73 -7.03 0.73 -4.39
N MET A 74 -6.28 0.59 -3.29
CA MET A 74 -6.05 -0.72 -2.64
C MET A 74 -7.35 -1.30 -2.11
N VAL A 75 -8.19 -0.48 -1.45
CA VAL A 75 -9.50 -0.90 -0.95
C VAL A 75 -10.40 -1.35 -2.11
N GLU A 76 -10.39 -0.65 -3.25
CA GLU A 76 -11.12 -1.06 -4.45
C GLU A 76 -10.63 -2.42 -4.98
N ALA A 77 -9.31 -2.64 -5.03
CA ALA A 77 -8.72 -3.90 -5.47
C ALA A 77 -9.10 -5.06 -4.53
N LEU A 78 -9.01 -4.85 -3.22
CA LEU A 78 -9.42 -5.82 -2.19
C LEU A 78 -10.91 -6.15 -2.30
N ALA A 79 -11.77 -5.16 -2.47
CA ALA A 79 -13.21 -5.37 -2.63
C ALA A 79 -13.57 -6.16 -3.90
N LYS A 80 -12.79 -6.02 -4.98
CA LYS A 80 -12.93 -6.84 -6.20
C LYS A 80 -12.56 -8.29 -5.98
N ASP A 81 -11.68 -8.55 -5.02
CA ASP A 81 -11.24 -9.90 -4.63
C ASP A 81 -12.02 -10.44 -3.42
N ASP A 82 -13.22 -9.92 -3.18
CA ASP A 82 -14.13 -10.28 -2.09
C ASP A 82 -13.64 -9.99 -0.66
N VAL A 83 -12.54 -9.29 -0.48
CA VAL A 83 -12.07 -8.77 0.82
C VAL A 83 -12.80 -7.45 1.11
N LYS A 84 -13.79 -7.48 1.99
CA LYS A 84 -14.75 -6.38 2.18
C LYS A 84 -14.75 -5.80 3.58
N THR A 85 -14.22 -6.53 4.55
CA THR A 85 -14.15 -6.12 5.95
C THR A 85 -12.71 -6.11 6.44
N LEU A 86 -12.46 -5.44 7.55
CA LEU A 86 -11.15 -5.47 8.20
C LEU A 86 -10.82 -6.88 8.71
N GLU A 87 -11.83 -7.65 9.12
CA GLU A 87 -11.69 -9.04 9.51
C GLU A 87 -11.26 -9.91 8.33
N ASP A 88 -11.87 -9.74 7.16
CA ASP A 88 -11.46 -10.47 5.94
C ASP A 88 -9.99 -10.16 5.63
N PHE A 89 -9.62 -8.89 5.67
CA PHE A 89 -8.24 -8.44 5.42
C PHE A 89 -7.25 -9.04 6.43
N ALA A 90 -7.61 -9.07 7.71
CA ALA A 90 -6.78 -9.64 8.77
C ALA A 90 -6.59 -11.17 8.64
N THR A 91 -7.44 -11.85 7.88
CA THR A 91 -7.29 -13.30 7.59
C THR A 91 -6.45 -13.58 6.35
N CYS A 92 -6.20 -12.57 5.49
CA CYS A 92 -5.36 -12.74 4.31
C CYS A 92 -3.94 -13.15 4.70
N ALA A 93 -3.32 -13.96 3.86
CA ALA A 93 -1.89 -14.22 3.95
C ALA A 93 -1.11 -13.10 3.22
N ASP A 94 0.09 -12.85 3.67
CA ASP A 94 0.99 -11.86 3.08
C ASP A 94 1.23 -12.07 1.58
N TRP A 95 1.41 -13.33 1.17
CA TRP A 95 1.59 -13.71 -0.25
C TRP A 95 0.31 -13.55 -1.09
N GLU A 96 -0.89 -13.64 -0.51
CA GLU A 96 -2.14 -13.34 -1.21
C GLU A 96 -2.25 -11.85 -1.55
N LEU A 97 -1.68 -11.01 -0.71
CA LEU A 97 -1.67 -9.55 -0.90
C LEU A 97 -0.53 -9.09 -1.81
N ALA A 98 0.71 -9.46 -1.48
CA ALA A 98 1.90 -9.00 -2.19
C ALA A 98 2.26 -9.85 -3.42
N GLY A 99 1.65 -11.02 -3.58
CA GLY A 99 2.05 -12.00 -4.57
C GLY A 99 3.30 -12.77 -4.15
N GLY A 100 3.60 -13.81 -4.86
CA GLY A 100 4.78 -14.62 -4.55
C GLY A 100 4.88 -15.88 -5.38
N TRP A 101 5.89 -16.67 -5.06
CA TRP A 101 6.09 -17.99 -5.65
C TRP A 101 5.62 -19.06 -4.68
N THR A 102 4.59 -19.80 -5.05
CA THR A 102 4.12 -20.95 -4.30
C THR A 102 4.58 -22.25 -4.96
N THR A 103 4.73 -23.30 -4.16
CA THR A 103 5.05 -24.63 -4.68
C THR A 103 3.92 -25.58 -4.28
N VAL A 104 3.11 -25.96 -5.26
CA VAL A 104 2.01 -26.91 -5.08
C VAL A 104 2.35 -28.19 -5.83
N ASN A 105 2.35 -29.32 -5.14
CA ASN A 105 2.66 -30.64 -5.70
C ASN A 105 4.03 -30.75 -6.42
N GLY A 106 5.00 -29.91 -6.03
CA GLY A 106 6.34 -29.88 -6.64
C GLY A 106 6.46 -28.98 -7.87
N GLU A 107 5.38 -28.37 -8.32
CA GLU A 107 5.40 -27.35 -9.37
C GLU A 107 5.43 -25.94 -8.75
N ARG A 108 6.33 -25.11 -9.24
CA ARG A 108 6.49 -23.73 -8.81
C ARG A 108 5.59 -22.84 -9.66
N SER A 109 4.62 -22.19 -9.02
CA SER A 109 3.71 -21.24 -9.64
C SER A 109 3.92 -19.84 -9.06
N LYS A 110 3.79 -18.82 -9.89
CA LYS A 110 3.69 -17.43 -9.41
C LYS A 110 2.22 -17.12 -9.19
N ASP A 111 1.89 -16.70 -7.98
CA ASP A 111 0.59 -16.15 -7.65
C ASP A 111 0.68 -14.61 -7.64
N ASP A 112 -0.20 -13.98 -8.40
CA ASP A 112 -0.29 -12.52 -8.45
C ASP A 112 -1.04 -12.03 -7.21
N GLY A 113 -0.40 -11.17 -6.42
CA GLY A 113 -1.02 -10.59 -5.23
C GLY A 113 -2.03 -9.50 -5.57
N VAL A 114 -3.08 -9.38 -4.76
CA VAL A 114 -4.13 -8.36 -4.94
C VAL A 114 -3.57 -6.95 -4.89
N LEU A 115 -2.53 -6.73 -4.07
CA LEU A 115 -1.84 -5.44 -3.90
C LEU A 115 -0.50 -5.36 -4.65
N GLU A 116 -0.11 -6.40 -5.40
CA GLU A 116 1.11 -6.39 -6.23
C GLU A 116 1.17 -5.17 -7.17
N PRO A 117 0.07 -4.70 -7.81
CA PRO A 117 0.10 -3.51 -8.67
C PRO A 117 0.44 -2.20 -7.94
N PHE A 118 0.44 -2.21 -6.62
CA PHE A 118 0.75 -1.06 -5.76
C PHE A 118 2.15 -1.14 -5.16
N ASP A 119 3.00 -2.04 -5.65
CA ASP A 119 4.37 -2.27 -5.19
C ASP A 119 4.49 -2.63 -3.69
N VAL A 120 3.47 -3.27 -3.14
CA VAL A 120 3.46 -3.76 -1.76
C VAL A 120 4.34 -4.99 -1.65
N SER A 121 5.38 -4.92 -0.81
CA SER A 121 6.26 -6.04 -0.51
C SER A 121 5.61 -7.04 0.46
N LEU A 122 6.18 -8.25 0.55
CA LEU A 122 5.72 -9.26 1.51
C LEU A 122 5.80 -8.75 2.96
N GLU A 123 6.87 -8.04 3.30
CA GLU A 123 7.07 -7.45 4.62
C GLU A 123 6.01 -6.38 4.93
N GLU A 124 5.73 -5.49 3.97
CA GLU A 124 4.67 -4.48 4.13
C GLU A 124 3.30 -5.13 4.25
N ALA A 125 2.98 -6.13 3.44
CA ALA A 125 1.73 -6.88 3.53
C ALA A 125 1.58 -7.56 4.91
N GLN A 126 2.64 -8.18 5.42
CA GLN A 126 2.67 -8.79 6.74
C GLN A 126 2.41 -7.75 7.84
N ASN A 127 3.08 -6.61 7.78
CA ASN A 127 2.90 -5.52 8.73
C ASN A 127 1.48 -4.96 8.70
N MET A 128 0.89 -4.79 7.51
CA MET A 128 -0.48 -4.32 7.34
C MET A 128 -1.50 -5.31 7.94
N VAL A 129 -1.36 -6.60 7.65
CA VAL A 129 -2.23 -7.65 8.21
C VAL A 129 -2.07 -7.73 9.73
N MET A 130 -0.84 -7.62 10.24
CA MET A 130 -0.58 -7.63 11.67
C MET A 130 -1.21 -6.41 12.37
N THR A 131 -1.09 -5.23 11.77
CA THR A 131 -1.73 -4.01 12.28
C THR A 131 -3.27 -4.17 12.33
N ALA A 132 -3.86 -4.78 11.30
CA ALA A 132 -5.29 -5.08 11.28
C ALA A 132 -5.70 -6.04 12.40
N ARG A 133 -4.92 -7.08 12.67
CA ARG A 133 -5.14 -8.04 13.76
C ARG A 133 -5.05 -7.39 15.14
N ILE A 134 -4.09 -6.48 15.32
CA ILE A 134 -3.96 -5.68 16.55
C ILE A 134 -5.17 -4.78 16.74
N GLN A 135 -5.60 -4.08 15.69
CA GLN A 135 -6.77 -3.18 15.74
C GLN A 135 -8.07 -3.94 16.05
N LEU A 136 -8.19 -5.17 15.58
CA LEU A 136 -9.30 -6.07 15.89
C LEU A 136 -9.20 -6.72 17.29
N GLY A 137 -8.08 -6.54 17.98
CA GLY A 137 -7.82 -7.17 19.27
C GLY A 137 -7.55 -8.68 19.20
N TRP A 138 -7.14 -9.19 18.03
CA TRP A 138 -6.79 -10.60 17.86
C TRP A 138 -5.37 -10.90 18.32
N VAL A 139 -4.49 -9.90 18.30
CA VAL A 139 -3.09 -9.96 18.74
C VAL A 139 -2.84 -8.80 19.70
N ASP A 140 -2.19 -9.08 20.82
CA ASP A 140 -1.75 -8.06 21.74
C ASP A 140 -0.39 -7.50 21.27
N PRO A 141 -0.23 -6.17 21.14
CA PRO A 141 1.05 -5.57 20.76
C PRO A 141 2.21 -5.97 21.70
N ALA A 142 1.90 -6.29 22.95
CA ALA A 142 2.90 -6.72 23.95
C ALA A 142 3.49 -8.11 23.61
N ASP A 143 2.73 -8.97 22.93
CA ASP A 143 3.21 -10.31 22.55
C ASP A 143 4.25 -10.23 21.42
N LEU A 144 4.15 -9.25 20.52
CA LEU A 144 5.10 -9.04 19.42
C LEU A 144 6.47 -8.57 19.91
N VAL A 145 6.49 -7.71 20.94
CA VAL A 145 7.75 -7.22 21.50
C VAL A 145 8.54 -8.33 22.19
N SER A 146 7.87 -9.37 22.70
CA SER A 146 8.52 -10.52 23.31
C SER A 146 9.16 -11.46 22.30
N GLU A 147 8.55 -11.62 21.12
CA GLU A 147 9.09 -12.46 20.04
C GLU A 147 10.35 -11.84 19.41
N GLU A 148 10.33 -10.53 19.11
CA GLU A 148 11.52 -9.82 18.60
C GLU A 148 12.68 -9.83 19.60
N ALA A 149 12.39 -9.74 20.90
CA ALA A 149 13.42 -9.79 21.95
C ALA A 149 14.01 -11.20 22.12
N GLU A 150 13.26 -12.25 21.82
CA GLU A 150 13.73 -13.63 21.88
C GLU A 150 14.56 -13.97 20.62
N GLU A 151 14.18 -13.51 19.44
CA GLU A 151 14.95 -13.68 18.19
C GLU A 151 16.29 -12.95 18.25
N ASP A 152 16.33 -11.69 18.75
CA ASP A 152 17.55 -10.92 18.94
C ASP A 152 18.50 -11.57 19.99
N ALA A 153 17.94 -12.24 20.98
CA ALA A 153 18.70 -12.94 21.99
C ALA A 153 19.32 -14.25 21.48
N GLU A 154 18.62 -14.97 20.59
CA GLU A 154 19.12 -16.20 19.96
C GLU A 154 20.21 -15.89 18.92
N GLU A 155 20.02 -14.87 18.08
CA GLU A 155 21.03 -14.46 17.09
C GLU A 155 22.32 -13.97 17.75
N ASN A 156 22.22 -13.27 18.88
CA ASN A 156 23.38 -12.80 19.63
C ASN A 156 24.11 -13.94 20.38
N ALA A 157 23.40 -15.00 20.76
CA ALA A 157 23.98 -16.18 21.38
C ALA A 157 24.74 -17.06 20.39
N GLU A 158 24.31 -17.14 19.13
CA GLU A 158 25.01 -17.86 18.08
C GLU A 158 26.27 -17.11 17.57
N ALA A 159 26.28 -15.77 17.67
CA ALA A 159 27.43 -14.95 17.26
C ALA A 159 28.60 -14.99 18.26
N GLU A 160 28.37 -15.37 19.50
CA GLU A 160 29.43 -15.49 20.55
C GLU A 160 29.96 -16.93 20.71
N ALA A 161 29.43 -17.90 20.00
CA ALA A 161 29.86 -19.30 20.06
C ALA A 161 30.83 -19.63 18.92
#